data_1711a56ac9776f4b426867b0ab0343cd
#
_entry.id   1711a56ac9776f4b426867b0ab0343cd
#
_cell.length_a   1.000
_cell.length_b   1.000
_cell.length_c   1.000
_cell.angle_alpha   90.00
_cell.angle_beta   90.00
_cell.angle_gamma   90.00
#
_symmetry.space_group_name_H-M   'P 1'
#
loop_
_entity.id
_entity.type
_entity.pdbx_description
1 polymer ?
#
loop_
_entity_poly.entity_id
_entity_poly.type
_entity_poly.pdbx_seq_one_letter_code
_entity_poly.pdbx_strand_id
1 'polypeptide(L)'
;MMSQEQFEEINQERRQALNHGSRIAMAASVLGALGIASTANAKQASAEKSPYAEPEQYGLKRHGMTIDPKRVALVVVDPQIDFXLSPKGVMWGVLGDSIKENNTVANIESLFKAAKAVDMPTFVSSHYYYPTDHKWEFGSPGEHFMHDSGMFARKGQYTMEGFENSGADFMPEYKPYIFDGKTVIASPHKIFGPETNDLVLQLRKRKIDQVILAGMAANLCIDSHLRELIEQGFEVTVVKDATAGPRIPEGDGYLAALTNYRIIANDLWTTEEAVKXMTAKA
;
A
#
# COMPACT_ATOMS: atom_id res chain seq x y z
N MET A 1 19.63 -5.08 17.35
CA MET A 1 19.14 -5.55 16.04
C MET A 1 18.16 -6.71 16.29
N MET A 2 16.90 -6.55 15.91
CA MET A 2 15.88 -7.56 16.19
C MET A 2 15.91 -8.64 15.11
N SER A 3 15.97 -9.89 15.52
CA SER A 3 15.99 -11.00 14.58
C SER A 3 14.60 -11.22 13.98
N GLN A 4 14.56 -11.95 12.88
CA GLN A 4 13.28 -12.31 12.23
C GLN A 4 12.41 -13.15 13.18
N GLU A 5 13.03 -14.00 13.97
CA GLU A 5 12.34 -14.79 15.00
C GLU A 5 11.70 -13.90 16.07
N GLN A 6 12.46 -12.91 16.57
CA GLN A 6 11.93 -11.93 17.53
C GLN A 6 10.76 -11.15 16.95
N PHE A 7 10.84 -10.81 15.67
CA PHE A 7 9.79 -10.08 14.97
C PHE A 7 8.52 -10.95 14.86
N GLU A 8 8.68 -12.21 14.54
CA GLU A 8 7.56 -13.17 14.45
C GLU A 8 6.93 -13.43 15.81
N GLU A 9 7.78 -13.53 16.85
CA GLU A 9 7.32 -13.74 18.23
C GLU A 9 6.47 -12.56 18.70
N ILE A 10 6.95 -11.33 18.48
CA ILE A 10 6.19 -10.11 18.79
C ILE A 10 4.86 -10.09 18.04
N ASN A 11 4.87 -10.46 16.78
CA ASN A 11 3.65 -10.51 15.97
C ASN A 11 2.66 -11.57 16.48
N GLN A 12 3.17 -12.69 16.94
CA GLN A 12 2.34 -13.76 17.51
C GLN A 12 1.69 -13.28 18.80
N GLU A 13 2.47 -12.66 19.68
CA GLU A 13 1.98 -12.07 20.92
C GLU A 13 0.90 -11.02 20.66
N ARG A 14 1.15 -10.17 19.67
CA ARG A 14 0.21 -9.12 19.29
C ARG A 14 -1.09 -9.68 18.73
N ARG A 15 -0.99 -10.73 17.89
CA ARG A 15 -2.19 -11.41 17.37
C ARG A 15 -3.01 -12.00 18.52
N GLN A 16 -2.33 -12.58 19.51
CA GLN A 16 -2.99 -13.11 20.70
C GLN A 16 -3.61 -11.99 21.53
N ALA A 17 -2.93 -10.86 21.69
CA ALA A 17 -3.45 -9.72 22.42
C ALA A 17 -4.66 -9.10 21.73
N LEU A 18 -4.62 -9.00 20.41
CA LEU A 18 -5.76 -8.49 19.63
C LEU A 18 -6.95 -9.44 19.72
N ASN A 19 -6.69 -10.74 19.66
CA ASN A 19 -7.75 -11.75 19.81
C ASN A 19 -8.32 -11.72 21.25
N HIS A 20 -7.46 -11.51 22.23
CA HIS A 20 -7.88 -11.35 23.63
C HIS A 20 -8.65 -10.05 23.84
N GLY A 21 -8.17 -8.96 23.26
CA GLY A 21 -8.84 -7.67 23.30
C GLY A 21 -10.22 -7.71 22.67
N SER A 22 -10.32 -8.39 21.53
CA SER A 22 -11.60 -8.59 20.84
C SER A 22 -12.56 -9.44 21.69
N ARG A 23 -12.03 -10.46 22.34
CA ARG A 23 -12.84 -11.32 23.23
C ARG A 23 -13.27 -10.58 24.49
N ILE A 24 -12.41 -9.75 25.05
CA ILE A 24 -12.74 -8.92 26.22
C ILE A 24 -13.78 -7.86 25.83
N ALA A 25 -13.63 -7.23 24.67
CA ALA A 25 -14.61 -6.26 24.18
C ALA A 25 -15.96 -6.92 23.91
N MET A 26 -15.96 -8.14 23.34
CA MET A 26 -17.19 -8.92 23.16
C MET A 26 -17.80 -9.31 24.49
N ALA A 27 -17.00 -9.74 25.48
CA ALA A 27 -17.48 -10.11 26.80
C ALA A 27 -18.06 -8.90 27.54
N ALA A 28 -17.41 -7.74 27.40
CA ALA A 28 -17.90 -6.51 28.01
C ALA A 28 -19.23 -6.04 27.39
N SER A 29 -19.37 -6.19 26.06
CA SER A 29 -20.61 -5.84 25.36
C SER A 29 -21.74 -6.82 25.70
N VAL A 30 -21.39 -8.09 25.92
CA VAL A 30 -22.40 -9.10 26.39
C VAL A 30 -22.85 -8.82 27.80
N LEU A 31 -21.93 -8.44 28.69
CA LEU A 31 -22.27 -8.09 30.08
C LEU A 31 -23.09 -6.79 30.16
N GLY A 32 -22.78 -5.83 29.29
CA GLY A 32 -23.57 -4.60 29.18
C GLY A 32 -24.97 -4.84 28.63
N ALA A 33 -25.10 -5.82 27.76
CA ALA A 33 -26.39 -6.17 27.14
C ALA A 33 -27.32 -6.92 28.10
N LEU A 34 -26.77 -7.57 29.13
CA LEU A 34 -27.60 -8.33 30.13
C LEU A 34 -28.37 -7.43 31.08
N GLY A 35 -28.09 -6.14 31.07
CA GLY A 35 -28.75 -5.22 31.99
C GLY A 35 -30.08 -4.66 31.54
N ILE A 36 -30.28 -4.35 30.24
CA ILE A 36 -31.49 -3.61 29.81
C ILE A 36 -31.85 -3.85 28.35
N ALA A 37 -31.24 -4.81 27.66
CA ALA A 37 -31.37 -4.84 26.21
C ALA A 37 -32.56 -5.67 25.74
N SER A 38 -33.41 -5.05 24.95
CA SER A 38 -34.31 -5.76 24.08
C SER A 38 -33.53 -6.52 23.02
N THR A 39 -34.11 -7.58 22.48
CA THR A 39 -33.49 -8.41 21.44
C THR A 39 -33.08 -7.64 20.16
N ALA A 40 -33.65 -6.45 19.97
CA ALA A 40 -33.30 -5.58 18.83
C ALA A 40 -31.92 -4.95 19.00
N ASN A 41 -31.51 -4.62 20.22
CA ASN A 41 -30.19 -4.04 20.48
C ASN A 41 -29.06 -5.06 20.40
N ALA A 42 -29.35 -6.32 20.69
CA ALA A 42 -28.35 -7.40 20.55
C ALA A 42 -28.01 -7.65 19.07
N LYS A 43 -28.98 -7.49 18.17
CA LYS A 43 -28.73 -7.62 16.72
C LYS A 43 -27.91 -6.44 16.16
N GLN A 44 -28.09 -5.23 16.70
CA GLN A 44 -27.30 -4.06 16.31
C GLN A 44 -25.86 -4.15 16.84
N ALA A 45 -25.66 -4.70 18.05
CA ALA A 45 -24.32 -4.87 18.62
C ALA A 45 -23.49 -5.91 17.85
N SER A 46 -24.13 -6.88 17.16
CA SER A 46 -23.41 -7.89 16.36
C SER A 46 -22.97 -7.37 14.99
N ALA A 47 -23.39 -6.16 14.61
CA ALA A 47 -23.05 -5.53 13.34
C ALA A 47 -22.00 -4.43 13.52
N GLU A 48 -20.94 -4.71 14.30
CA GLU A 48 -19.82 -3.77 14.44
C GLU A 48 -19.19 -3.52 13.08
N LYS A 49 -19.16 -2.25 12.69
CA LYS A 49 -18.51 -1.84 11.45
C LYS A 49 -17.01 -2.12 11.53
N SER A 50 -16.44 -2.57 10.42
CA SER A 50 -15.00 -2.70 10.29
C SER A 50 -14.33 -1.38 10.71
N PRO A 51 -13.19 -1.40 11.41
CA PRO A 51 -12.47 -0.16 11.74
C PRO A 51 -12.01 0.56 10.49
N TYR A 52 -11.99 -0.13 9.34
CA TYR A 52 -11.57 0.44 8.05
C TYR A 52 -12.73 0.99 7.23
N ALA A 53 -13.96 0.86 7.72
CA ALA A 53 -15.14 1.36 7.01
C ALA A 53 -15.09 2.87 6.84
N GLU A 54 -15.66 3.36 5.75
CA GLU A 54 -15.80 4.80 5.55
C GLU A 54 -16.69 5.37 6.65
N PRO A 55 -16.36 6.56 7.18
CA PRO A 55 -17.22 7.18 8.19
C PRO A 55 -18.58 7.55 7.59
N GLU A 56 -19.61 7.53 8.42
CA GLU A 56 -20.95 7.95 7.98
C GLU A 56 -20.98 9.43 7.61
N GLN A 57 -20.12 10.21 8.23
CA GLN A 57 -20.03 11.66 7.99
C GLN A 57 -18.57 12.07 7.98
N TYR A 58 -18.16 12.76 6.91
CA TYR A 58 -16.79 13.25 6.79
C TYR A 58 -16.63 14.57 7.52
N GLY A 59 -15.47 14.77 8.15
CA GLY A 59 -15.11 16.04 8.78
C GLY A 59 -14.79 17.14 7.76
N LEU A 60 -14.34 16.76 6.57
CA LEU A 60 -14.01 17.69 5.49
C LEU A 60 -14.84 17.36 4.25
N LYS A 61 -15.23 18.40 3.54
CA LYS A 61 -15.99 18.22 2.29
C LYS A 61 -15.14 17.50 1.25
N ARG A 62 -15.74 16.48 0.62
CA ARG A 62 -15.09 15.71 -0.45
C ARG A 62 -15.40 16.35 -1.80
N HIS A 63 -14.36 16.59 -2.59
CA HIS A 63 -14.51 17.16 -3.93
C HIS A 63 -14.36 16.12 -5.03
N GLY A 64 -13.56 15.08 -4.76
CA GLY A 64 -13.35 13.99 -5.70
C GLY A 64 -12.34 14.33 -6.79
N MET A 65 -12.11 13.36 -7.67
CA MET A 65 -11.26 13.53 -8.86
C MET A 65 -12.00 12.97 -10.08
N THR A 66 -12.11 13.76 -11.12
CA THR A 66 -12.64 13.31 -12.42
C THR A 66 -11.44 13.03 -13.33
N ILE A 67 -11.37 11.82 -13.86
CA ILE A 67 -10.29 11.41 -14.75
C ILE A 67 -10.35 12.19 -16.06
N ASP A 68 -9.24 12.80 -16.43
CA ASP A 68 -8.99 13.32 -17.77
C ASP A 68 -8.03 12.33 -18.46
N PRO A 69 -8.50 11.61 -19.50
CA PRO A 69 -7.66 10.60 -20.15
C PRO A 69 -6.35 11.13 -20.74
N LYS A 70 -6.27 12.44 -20.98
CA LYS A 70 -5.03 13.06 -21.49
C LYS A 70 -4.02 13.39 -20.43
N ARG A 71 -4.43 13.36 -19.15
CA ARG A 71 -3.60 13.84 -18.03
C ARG A 71 -3.30 12.77 -16.98
N VAL A 72 -3.93 11.59 -17.04
CA VAL A 72 -3.95 10.61 -15.96
C VAL A 72 -2.96 9.47 -16.22
N ALA A 73 -2.38 8.95 -15.16
CA ALA A 73 -1.57 7.72 -15.19
C ALA A 73 -1.87 6.85 -13.99
N LEU A 74 -1.69 5.55 -14.16
CA LEU A 74 -1.61 4.60 -13.05
C LEU A 74 -0.17 4.57 -12.55
N VAL A 75 0.02 4.73 -11.25
CA VAL A 75 1.34 4.58 -10.60
C VAL A 75 1.22 3.46 -9.57
N VAL A 76 2.06 2.43 -9.71
CA VAL A 76 2.11 1.31 -8.77
C VAL A 76 3.47 1.34 -8.06
N VAL A 77 3.44 1.42 -6.74
CA VAL A 77 4.62 1.57 -5.90
C VAL A 77 4.97 0.21 -5.29
N ASP A 78 6.24 -0.16 -5.40
CA ASP A 78 6.81 -1.37 -4.75
C ASP A 78 5.98 -2.64 -5.00
N PRO A 79 5.69 -2.98 -6.26
CA PRO A 79 4.96 -4.23 -6.55
C PRO A 79 5.90 -5.44 -6.49
N GLN A 80 6.65 -5.55 -5.40
CA GLN A 80 7.81 -6.43 -5.24
C GLN A 80 7.54 -7.47 -4.16
N ILE A 81 8.25 -8.58 -4.26
CA ILE A 81 8.06 -9.76 -3.41
C ILE A 81 8.29 -9.42 -1.93
N ASP A 82 9.29 -8.58 -1.61
CA ASP A 82 9.63 -8.28 -0.22
C ASP A 82 8.54 -7.52 0.52
N PHE A 83 7.74 -6.75 -0.15
CA PHE A 83 6.57 -6.14 0.49
C PHE A 83 5.40 -7.11 0.65
N UNK A 84 5.78 -8.30 0.47
CA UNK A 84 5.14 -8.92 0.69
C UNK A 84 4.12 -9.18 0.18
N LEU A 85 4.04 -8.99 -0.82
CA LEU A 85 2.90 -9.43 -1.60
C LEU A 85 2.87 -10.95 -1.74
N SER A 86 3.77 -11.62 -1.06
CA SER A 86 3.95 -13.08 -1.12
C SER A 86 4.44 -13.58 0.25
N PRO A 87 4.05 -14.80 0.66
CA PRO A 87 4.59 -15.39 1.88
C PRO A 87 6.11 -15.53 1.91
N LYS A 88 6.77 -15.41 0.77
CA LYS A 88 8.24 -15.41 0.67
C LYS A 88 8.84 -14.05 1.02
N GLY A 89 8.05 -12.99 1.03
CA GLY A 89 8.54 -11.64 1.29
C GLY A 89 8.85 -11.40 2.76
N VAL A 90 9.87 -10.58 3.01
CA VAL A 90 10.32 -10.26 4.36
C VAL A 90 9.20 -9.67 5.22
N MET A 91 8.34 -8.86 4.63
CA MET A 91 7.28 -8.15 5.37
C MET A 91 5.99 -8.96 5.52
N TRP A 92 5.94 -10.19 5.00
CA TRP A 92 4.69 -10.97 5.03
C TRP A 92 4.14 -11.16 6.45
N GLY A 93 5.03 -11.33 7.43
CA GLY A 93 4.62 -11.55 8.81
C GLY A 93 3.79 -10.43 9.40
N VAL A 94 3.98 -9.19 8.94
CA VAL A 94 3.24 -8.02 9.45
C VAL A 94 2.22 -7.48 8.45
N LEU A 95 2.35 -7.82 7.17
CA LEU A 95 1.48 -7.31 6.11
C LEU A 95 0.47 -8.33 5.60
N GLY A 96 0.75 -9.61 5.76
CA GLY A 96 -0.01 -10.68 5.10
C GLY A 96 -1.50 -10.66 5.39
N ASP A 97 -1.89 -10.41 6.63
CA ASP A 97 -3.31 -10.35 6.99
C ASP A 97 -4.02 -9.19 6.28
N SER A 98 -3.40 -8.01 6.27
CA SER A 98 -3.95 -6.84 5.59
C SER A 98 -4.03 -7.08 4.08
N ILE A 99 -2.99 -7.69 3.49
CA ILE A 99 -2.96 -8.03 2.06
C ILE A 99 -4.13 -8.96 1.70
N LYS A 100 -4.36 -10.00 2.52
CA LYS A 100 -5.45 -10.96 2.28
C LYS A 100 -6.82 -10.30 2.44
N GLU A 101 -7.00 -9.53 3.51
CA GLU A 101 -8.28 -8.87 3.80
C GLU A 101 -8.68 -7.89 2.70
N ASN A 102 -7.71 -7.20 2.12
CA ASN A 102 -7.95 -6.25 1.03
C ASN A 102 -7.93 -6.89 -0.35
N ASN A 103 -7.51 -8.15 -0.46
CA ASN A 103 -7.30 -8.80 -1.76
C ASN A 103 -6.32 -8.01 -2.63
N THR A 104 -5.27 -7.49 -2.00
CA THR A 104 -4.37 -6.48 -2.58
C THR A 104 -3.71 -6.97 -3.87
N VAL A 105 -3.23 -8.23 -3.87
CA VAL A 105 -2.47 -8.77 -5.02
C VAL A 105 -3.34 -8.77 -6.28
N ALA A 106 -4.55 -9.34 -6.19
CA ALA A 106 -5.47 -9.41 -7.33
C ALA A 106 -5.97 -8.02 -7.72
N ASN A 107 -6.16 -7.14 -6.75
CA ASN A 107 -6.63 -5.78 -7.01
C ASN A 107 -5.60 -4.96 -7.78
N ILE A 108 -4.31 -5.07 -7.43
CA ILE A 108 -3.25 -4.42 -8.20
C ILE A 108 -3.22 -4.97 -9.63
N GLU A 109 -3.38 -6.27 -9.80
CA GLU A 109 -3.42 -6.86 -11.15
C GLU A 109 -4.59 -6.30 -11.95
N SER A 110 -5.76 -6.17 -11.33
CA SER A 110 -6.95 -5.58 -11.98
C SER A 110 -6.69 -4.16 -12.46
N LEU A 111 -5.96 -3.37 -11.68
CA LEU A 111 -5.59 -2.01 -12.08
C LEU A 111 -4.64 -2.01 -13.29
N PHE A 112 -3.63 -2.87 -13.29
CA PHE A 112 -2.76 -3.03 -14.44
C PHE A 112 -3.58 -3.39 -15.69
N LYS A 113 -4.46 -4.39 -15.58
CA LYS A 113 -5.31 -4.82 -16.69
C LYS A 113 -6.15 -3.66 -17.21
N ALA A 114 -6.81 -2.93 -16.32
CA ALA A 114 -7.68 -1.82 -16.70
C ALA A 114 -6.90 -0.72 -17.43
N ALA A 115 -5.72 -0.37 -16.90
CA ALA A 115 -4.88 0.66 -17.52
C ALA A 115 -4.46 0.25 -18.92
N LYS A 116 -4.01 -1.00 -19.10
CA LYS A 116 -3.56 -1.50 -20.40
C LYS A 116 -4.72 -1.58 -21.41
N ALA A 117 -5.92 -1.93 -20.93
CA ALA A 117 -7.10 -2.03 -21.80
C ALA A 117 -7.48 -0.69 -22.46
N VAL A 118 -7.12 0.44 -21.83
CA VAL A 118 -7.46 1.78 -22.33
C VAL A 118 -6.22 2.59 -22.72
N ASP A 119 -5.07 1.95 -22.82
CA ASP A 119 -3.78 2.61 -23.11
C ASP A 119 -3.45 3.75 -22.15
N MET A 120 -3.84 3.62 -20.89
CA MET A 120 -3.48 4.58 -19.86
C MET A 120 -1.99 4.45 -19.53
N PRO A 121 -1.22 5.55 -19.53
CA PRO A 121 0.19 5.47 -19.12
C PRO A 121 0.33 4.84 -17.75
N THR A 122 1.28 3.91 -17.63
CA THR A 122 1.50 3.13 -16.42
C THR A 122 2.94 3.28 -15.98
N PHE A 123 3.14 3.53 -14.69
CA PHE A 123 4.43 3.78 -14.08
C PHE A 123 4.60 2.86 -12.88
N VAL A 124 5.83 2.38 -12.68
CA VAL A 124 6.19 1.59 -11.50
C VAL A 124 7.31 2.31 -10.78
N SER A 125 7.12 2.55 -9.48
CA SER A 125 8.12 3.16 -8.61
C SER A 125 8.60 2.09 -7.63
N SER A 126 9.80 1.58 -7.84
CA SER A 126 10.34 0.41 -7.13
C SER A 126 11.38 0.83 -6.09
N HIS A 127 11.62 -0.07 -5.15
CA HIS A 127 12.57 0.11 -4.07
C HIS A 127 13.73 -0.88 -4.25
N TYR A 128 14.94 -0.40 -4.45
CA TYR A 128 16.13 -1.25 -4.56
C TYR A 128 17.27 -0.66 -3.76
N TYR A 129 18.01 -1.53 -3.06
CA TYR A 129 19.26 -1.17 -2.41
C TYR A 129 20.43 -1.79 -3.15
N TYR A 130 21.38 -0.95 -3.48
CA TYR A 130 22.66 -1.38 -4.04
C TYR A 130 23.66 -1.61 -2.90
N PRO A 131 24.77 -2.34 -3.14
CA PRO A 131 25.72 -2.64 -2.05
C PRO A 131 26.22 -1.40 -1.31
N THR A 132 26.40 -0.27 -1.99
CA THR A 132 26.85 0.96 -1.34
C THR A 132 25.81 1.57 -0.41
N ASP A 133 24.51 1.33 -0.66
CA ASP A 133 23.44 1.85 0.19
C ASP A 133 23.48 1.19 1.57
N HIS A 134 23.88 -0.07 1.63
CA HIS A 134 23.98 -0.81 2.91
C HIS A 134 25.09 -0.30 3.82
N LYS A 135 25.89 0.65 3.33
CA LYS A 135 26.98 1.25 4.11
C LYS A 135 26.60 2.61 4.69
N TRP A 136 25.32 3.01 4.61
CA TRP A 136 24.87 4.26 5.23
C TRP A 136 25.14 4.22 6.72
N GLU A 137 25.60 5.34 7.27
CA GLU A 137 26.08 5.41 8.67
C GLU A 137 24.95 5.67 9.67
N PHE A 138 23.79 6.13 9.22
CA PHE A 138 22.63 6.39 10.09
C PHE A 138 21.34 6.18 9.31
N GLY A 139 20.27 6.03 10.07
CA GLY A 139 18.94 5.85 9.49
C GLY A 139 17.88 5.72 10.58
N SER A 140 16.63 5.80 10.16
CA SER A 140 15.48 5.57 11.04
C SER A 140 15.32 4.08 11.34
N PRO A 141 14.46 3.70 12.31
CA PRO A 141 14.22 2.28 12.57
C PRO A 141 13.77 1.51 11.33
N GLY A 142 12.92 2.10 10.49
CA GLY A 142 12.47 1.46 9.24
C GLY A 142 13.62 1.25 8.28
N GLU A 143 14.50 2.23 8.12
CA GLU A 143 15.68 2.11 7.25
C GLU A 143 16.61 1.01 7.75
N HIS A 144 16.90 0.99 9.03
CA HIS A 144 17.74 -0.07 9.62
C HIS A 144 17.12 -1.45 9.40
N PHE A 145 15.81 -1.56 9.59
CA PHE A 145 15.12 -2.83 9.35
C PHE A 145 15.29 -3.30 7.90
N MET A 146 15.08 -2.40 6.94
CA MET A 146 15.18 -2.74 5.53
C MET A 146 16.58 -3.21 5.15
N HIS A 147 17.61 -2.50 5.64
CA HIS A 147 18.99 -2.91 5.36
C HIS A 147 19.37 -4.21 6.07
N ASP A 148 19.01 -4.33 7.33
CA ASP A 148 19.41 -5.48 8.16
C ASP A 148 18.73 -6.77 7.71
N SER A 149 17.49 -6.69 7.23
CA SER A 149 16.73 -7.86 6.76
C SER A 149 17.09 -8.27 5.34
N GLY A 150 17.83 -7.44 4.62
CA GLY A 150 18.16 -7.71 3.22
C GLY A 150 17.04 -7.39 2.24
N MET A 151 16.01 -6.64 2.68
CA MET A 151 14.92 -6.24 1.79
C MET A 151 15.47 -5.50 0.57
N PHE A 152 14.92 -5.81 -0.59
CA PHE A 152 15.17 -5.11 -1.84
C PHE A 152 16.65 -5.07 -2.25
N ALA A 153 17.47 -5.95 -1.68
CA ALA A 153 18.89 -5.96 -1.96
C ALA A 153 19.17 -6.41 -3.40
N ARG A 154 20.09 -5.71 -4.05
CA ARG A 154 20.59 -6.05 -5.39
C ARG A 154 22.11 -6.18 -5.31
N LYS A 155 22.67 -7.05 -6.15
CA LYS A 155 24.12 -7.26 -6.19
C LYS A 155 24.89 -6.10 -6.77
N GLY A 156 24.23 -5.25 -7.57
CA GLY A 156 24.85 -4.06 -8.14
C GLY A 156 23.91 -3.33 -9.10
N GLN A 157 24.29 -2.12 -9.49
CA GLN A 157 23.48 -1.30 -10.38
C GLN A 157 23.40 -1.87 -11.81
N TYR A 158 24.46 -2.52 -12.25
CA TYR A 158 24.63 -2.92 -13.64
C TYR A 158 24.59 -4.44 -13.83
N THR A 159 24.01 -5.15 -12.89
CA THR A 159 23.87 -6.60 -13.01
C THR A 159 22.47 -7.05 -12.61
N MET A 160 21.97 -8.05 -13.30
CA MET A 160 20.72 -8.74 -12.95
C MET A 160 20.99 -10.04 -12.19
N GLU A 161 22.25 -10.32 -11.86
CA GLU A 161 22.60 -11.54 -11.12
C GLU A 161 21.84 -11.59 -9.80
N GLY A 162 21.14 -12.72 -9.57
CA GLY A 162 20.41 -12.95 -8.32
C GLY A 162 19.12 -12.16 -8.19
N PHE A 163 18.73 -11.39 -9.20
CA PHE A 163 17.49 -10.59 -9.13
C PHE A 163 16.24 -11.44 -9.29
N GLU A 164 16.23 -12.34 -10.25
CA GLU A 164 15.04 -13.15 -10.57
C GLU A 164 14.58 -13.95 -9.36
N ASN A 165 13.33 -13.78 -8.99
CA ASN A 165 12.66 -14.41 -7.84
C ASN A 165 13.26 -14.02 -6.49
N SER A 166 14.12 -13.01 -6.44
CA SER A 166 14.58 -12.42 -5.17
C SER A 166 13.47 -11.56 -4.56
N GLY A 167 13.66 -11.11 -3.33
CA GLY A 167 12.72 -10.18 -2.69
C GLY A 167 12.57 -8.86 -3.43
N ALA A 168 13.59 -8.43 -4.15
CA ALA A 168 13.56 -7.20 -4.94
C ALA A 168 12.79 -7.34 -6.26
N ASP A 169 12.56 -8.57 -6.70
CA ASP A 169 11.87 -8.83 -7.98
C ASP A 169 10.38 -8.49 -7.89
N PHE A 170 9.79 -8.24 -9.02
CA PHE A 170 8.35 -8.00 -9.12
C PHE A 170 7.57 -9.30 -8.91
N MET A 171 6.36 -9.19 -8.40
CA MET A 171 5.45 -10.35 -8.33
C MET A 171 5.23 -10.92 -9.72
N PRO A 172 5.26 -12.25 -9.87
CA PRO A 172 5.09 -12.86 -11.19
C PRO A 172 3.83 -12.41 -11.93
N GLU A 173 2.73 -12.21 -11.21
CA GLU A 173 1.45 -11.79 -11.78
C GLU A 173 1.56 -10.46 -12.52
N TYR A 174 2.48 -9.58 -12.09
CA TYR A 174 2.58 -8.21 -12.63
C TYR A 174 3.58 -8.10 -13.78
N LYS A 175 4.50 -9.07 -13.93
CA LYS A 175 5.58 -8.98 -14.92
C LYS A 175 5.07 -8.77 -16.35
N PRO A 176 3.99 -9.45 -16.80
CA PRO A 176 3.52 -9.19 -18.17
C PRO A 176 3.13 -7.74 -18.43
N TYR A 177 2.66 -7.04 -17.40
CA TYR A 177 2.26 -5.63 -17.52
C TYR A 177 3.46 -4.68 -17.35
N ILE A 178 4.42 -5.06 -16.50
CA ILE A 178 5.58 -4.21 -16.21
C ILE A 178 6.60 -4.28 -17.34
N PHE A 179 6.84 -5.48 -17.87
CA PHE A 179 7.86 -5.70 -18.90
C PHE A 179 7.28 -5.71 -20.31
N ASP A 180 6.22 -4.94 -20.53
CA ASP A 180 5.53 -4.90 -21.85
C ASP A 180 6.16 -3.89 -22.82
N GLY A 181 7.22 -3.22 -22.44
CA GLY A 181 7.88 -2.21 -23.27
C GLY A 181 7.21 -0.85 -23.27
N LYS A 182 6.08 -0.70 -22.56
CA LYS A 182 5.32 0.56 -22.47
C LYS A 182 5.32 1.14 -21.07
N THR A 183 5.33 0.30 -20.04
CA THR A 183 5.35 0.73 -18.66
C THR A 183 6.67 1.43 -18.34
N VAL A 184 6.58 2.60 -17.73
CA VAL A 184 7.77 3.33 -17.28
C VAL A 184 8.19 2.76 -15.93
N ILE A 185 9.38 2.19 -15.85
CA ILE A 185 9.96 1.74 -14.59
C ILE A 185 10.89 2.86 -14.12
N ALA A 186 10.46 3.61 -13.12
CA ALA A 186 11.26 4.71 -12.59
C ALA A 186 12.54 4.17 -11.93
N SER A 187 13.57 5.00 -11.86
CA SER A 187 14.75 4.65 -11.09
C SER A 187 14.32 4.37 -9.64
N PRO A 188 15.05 3.53 -8.91
CA PRO A 188 14.56 3.13 -7.59
C PRO A 188 14.54 4.29 -6.59
N HIS A 189 13.50 4.35 -5.78
CA HIS A 189 13.54 5.18 -4.59
C HIS A 189 14.24 4.41 -3.48
N LYS A 190 14.78 5.13 -2.51
CA LYS A 190 15.72 4.54 -1.55
C LYS A 190 15.19 4.50 -0.13
N ILE A 191 14.14 5.25 0.19
CA ILE A 191 13.55 5.25 1.53
C ILE A 191 12.04 5.05 1.37
N PHE A 192 11.22 6.09 1.37
CA PHE A 192 9.76 5.89 1.29
C PHE A 192 9.12 6.59 0.10
N GLY A 193 9.53 7.80 -0.19
CA GLY A 193 8.89 8.63 -1.20
C GLY A 193 9.68 8.71 -2.50
N PRO A 194 9.09 9.37 -3.49
CA PRO A 194 9.72 9.50 -4.82
C PRO A 194 10.68 10.67 -4.93
N GLU A 195 11.08 11.27 -3.81
CA GLU A 195 11.97 12.43 -3.84
C GLU A 195 13.34 12.12 -4.43
N THR A 196 13.79 10.86 -4.29
CA THR A 196 15.13 10.46 -4.73
C THR A 196 15.14 9.69 -6.06
N ASN A 197 13.96 9.48 -6.68
CA ASN A 197 13.90 8.80 -7.97
C ASN A 197 13.40 9.76 -9.06
N ASP A 198 13.23 9.26 -10.28
CA ASP A 198 12.82 10.09 -11.40
C ASP A 198 11.33 10.01 -11.72
N LEU A 199 10.49 9.53 -10.77
CA LEU A 199 9.06 9.36 -11.05
C LEU A 199 8.39 10.68 -11.46
N VAL A 200 8.59 11.74 -10.68
CA VAL A 200 7.96 13.03 -10.97
C VAL A 200 8.43 13.58 -12.31
N LEU A 201 9.73 13.47 -12.60
CA LEU A 201 10.27 13.87 -13.90
C LEU A 201 9.60 13.12 -15.05
N GLN A 202 9.46 11.79 -14.90
CA GLN A 202 8.87 10.96 -15.95
C GLN A 202 7.39 11.33 -16.19
N LEU A 203 6.65 11.59 -15.11
CA LEU A 203 5.26 12.04 -15.21
C LEU A 203 5.16 13.40 -15.91
N ARG A 204 5.97 14.37 -15.47
CA ARG A 204 5.97 15.73 -16.05
C ARG A 204 6.34 15.73 -17.54
N LYS A 205 7.34 14.95 -17.91
CA LYS A 205 7.78 14.88 -19.32
C LYS A 205 6.68 14.31 -20.24
N ARG A 206 5.73 13.57 -19.67
CA ARG A 206 4.59 13.02 -20.41
C ARG A 206 3.30 13.85 -20.22
N LYS A 207 3.42 15.03 -19.59
CA LYS A 207 2.30 15.96 -19.36
C LYS A 207 1.19 15.32 -18.52
N ILE A 208 1.56 14.47 -17.56
CA ILE A 208 0.64 13.83 -16.63
C ILE A 208 0.66 14.64 -15.33
N ASP A 209 -0.53 14.98 -14.83
CA ASP A 209 -0.70 15.63 -13.54
C ASP A 209 -1.85 15.04 -12.71
N GLN A 210 -2.44 13.93 -13.19
CA GLN A 210 -3.40 13.14 -12.40
C GLN A 210 -2.82 11.74 -12.20
N VAL A 211 -2.88 11.23 -10.97
CA VAL A 211 -2.31 9.92 -10.63
C VAL A 211 -3.37 9.09 -9.91
N ILE A 212 -3.53 7.85 -10.39
CA ILE A 212 -4.23 6.79 -9.66
C ILE A 212 -3.13 5.97 -9.00
N LEU A 213 -3.10 5.96 -7.67
CA LEU A 213 -1.97 5.47 -6.88
C LEU A 213 -2.33 4.17 -6.17
N ALA A 214 -1.51 3.15 -6.34
CA ALA A 214 -1.67 1.84 -5.69
C ALA A 214 -0.30 1.24 -5.39
N GLY A 215 -0.28 0.20 -4.59
CA GLY A 215 0.95 -0.52 -4.25
C GLY A 215 1.18 -0.59 -2.76
N MET A 216 2.45 -0.69 -2.35
CA MET A 216 2.83 -1.00 -0.97
C MET A 216 3.77 0.06 -0.40
N ALA A 217 3.80 0.25 0.90
CA ALA A 217 2.78 -0.14 1.87
C ALA A 217 1.98 1.11 2.24
N ALA A 218 0.75 0.91 2.68
CA ALA A 218 -0.24 1.99 2.81
C ALA A 218 0.26 3.21 3.56
N ASN A 219 0.81 3.02 4.75
CA ASN A 219 1.25 4.12 5.63
C ASN A 219 2.74 4.47 5.46
N LEU A 220 3.41 3.84 4.52
CA LEU A 220 4.84 4.03 4.28
C LEU A 220 5.04 4.62 2.88
N CYS A 221 5.41 3.79 1.91
CA CYS A 221 5.74 4.31 0.58
C CYS A 221 4.52 4.91 -0.13
N ILE A 222 3.33 4.36 0.04
CA ILE A 222 2.12 4.96 -0.56
C ILE A 222 1.83 6.33 0.05
N ASP A 223 1.85 6.43 1.38
CA ASP A 223 1.63 7.72 2.05
C ASP A 223 2.68 8.75 1.61
N SER A 224 3.95 8.34 1.55
CA SER A 224 5.04 9.24 1.15
C SER A 224 4.91 9.65 -0.32
N HIS A 225 4.58 8.72 -1.21
CA HIS A 225 4.33 9.06 -2.62
C HIS A 225 3.14 10.01 -2.75
N LEU A 226 2.05 9.74 -2.04
CA LEU A 226 0.87 10.62 -2.04
C LEU A 226 1.25 12.04 -1.63
N ARG A 227 1.94 12.18 -0.50
CA ARG A 227 2.30 13.51 0.02
C ARG A 227 3.20 14.27 -0.95
N GLU A 228 4.23 13.61 -1.48
CA GLU A 228 5.15 14.26 -2.42
C GLU A 228 4.44 14.65 -3.71
N LEU A 229 3.59 13.77 -4.25
CA LEU A 229 2.85 14.10 -5.48
C LEU A 229 1.91 15.29 -5.26
N ILE A 230 1.20 15.32 -4.12
CA ILE A 230 0.34 16.48 -3.77
C ILE A 230 1.19 17.75 -3.67
N GLU A 231 2.34 17.69 -2.99
CA GLU A 231 3.24 18.85 -2.84
C GLU A 231 3.79 19.32 -4.19
N GLN A 232 3.92 18.39 -5.18
CA GLN A 232 4.38 18.72 -6.53
C GLN A 232 3.23 19.17 -7.44
N GLY A 233 2.01 19.27 -6.93
CA GLY A 233 0.87 19.81 -7.67
C GLY A 233 0.05 18.82 -8.45
N PHE A 234 0.25 17.52 -8.23
CA PHE A 234 -0.58 16.47 -8.86
C PHE A 234 -1.92 16.37 -8.16
N GLU A 235 -2.94 15.99 -8.92
CA GLU A 235 -4.16 15.42 -8.35
C GLU A 235 -3.94 13.92 -8.15
N VAL A 236 -4.26 13.41 -6.97
CA VAL A 236 -3.98 11.99 -6.66
C VAL A 236 -5.22 11.35 -6.05
N THR A 237 -5.60 10.21 -6.59
CA THR A 237 -6.58 9.30 -5.99
C THR A 237 -5.84 8.04 -5.54
N VAL A 238 -6.07 7.61 -4.31
CA VAL A 238 -5.51 6.35 -3.81
C VAL A 238 -6.57 5.25 -3.96
N VAL A 239 -6.14 4.06 -4.38
CA VAL A 239 -7.02 2.89 -4.46
C VAL A 239 -6.83 2.08 -3.18
N LYS A 240 -7.76 2.22 -2.24
CA LYS A 240 -7.58 1.82 -0.85
C LYS A 240 -7.49 0.30 -0.64
N ASP A 241 -8.09 -0.50 -1.50
CA ASP A 241 -7.99 -1.96 -1.42
C ASP A 241 -6.93 -2.54 -2.37
N ALA A 242 -6.17 -1.67 -3.04
CA ALA A 242 -4.98 -2.05 -3.81
C ALA A 242 -3.72 -1.61 -3.08
N THR A 243 -3.78 -1.56 -1.77
CA THR A 243 -2.67 -1.35 -0.85
C THR A 243 -2.96 -2.12 0.43
N ALA A 244 -2.00 -2.16 1.34
CA ALA A 244 -2.14 -2.84 2.63
C ALA A 244 -1.15 -2.23 3.62
N GLY A 245 -1.46 -2.33 4.90
CA GLY A 245 -0.64 -1.73 5.94
C GLY A 245 -0.18 -2.73 6.99
N PRO A 246 0.99 -2.51 7.58
CA PRO A 246 1.52 -3.42 8.60
C PRO A 246 0.75 -3.30 9.92
N ARG A 247 0.67 -4.42 10.62
CA ARG A 247 0.19 -4.49 12.00
C ARG A 247 1.38 -4.83 12.88
N ILE A 248 1.82 -3.84 13.62
CA ILE A 248 3.04 -3.91 14.44
C ILE A 248 2.69 -3.37 15.83
N PRO A 249 3.59 -3.58 16.83
CA PRO A 249 3.29 -3.07 18.18
C PRO A 249 3.03 -1.57 18.22
N GLU A 250 3.62 -0.80 17.31
CA GLU A 250 3.43 0.65 17.24
C GLU A 250 2.02 1.04 16.77
N GLY A 251 1.33 0.17 16.05
CA GLY A 251 -0.04 0.46 15.62
C GLY A 251 -0.45 -0.24 14.35
N ASP A 252 -1.66 0.11 13.91
CA ASP A 252 -2.26 -0.41 12.67
C ASP A 252 -1.98 0.58 11.55
N GLY A 253 -1.03 0.23 10.68
CA GLY A 253 -0.62 1.13 9.60
C GLY A 253 -1.69 1.36 8.54
N TYR A 254 -2.56 0.37 8.30
CA TYR A 254 -3.62 0.56 7.32
C TYR A 254 -4.66 1.57 7.81
N LEU A 255 -5.04 1.48 9.08
CA LEU A 255 -5.98 2.43 9.68
C LEU A 255 -5.42 3.85 9.67
N ALA A 256 -4.15 4.00 10.05
CA ALA A 256 -3.46 5.30 10.02
C ALA A 256 -3.46 5.89 8.60
N ALA A 257 -3.16 5.04 7.61
CA ALA A 257 -3.12 5.46 6.21
C ALA A 257 -4.48 5.94 5.72
N LEU A 258 -5.55 5.21 6.02
CA LEU A 258 -6.90 5.61 5.58
C LEU A 258 -7.29 6.97 6.13
N THR A 259 -6.94 7.26 7.39
CA THR A 259 -7.19 8.58 7.98
C THR A 259 -6.47 9.67 7.18
N ASN A 260 -5.20 9.43 6.86
CA ASN A 260 -4.39 10.39 6.09
C ASN A 260 -4.94 10.57 4.67
N TYR A 261 -5.29 9.47 4.01
CA TYR A 261 -5.79 9.51 2.62
C TYR A 261 -7.06 10.35 2.52
N ARG A 262 -7.97 10.23 3.51
CA ARG A 262 -9.24 10.97 3.51
C ARG A 262 -9.03 12.48 3.60
N ILE A 263 -7.87 12.92 4.13
CA ILE A 263 -7.54 14.34 4.27
C ILE A 263 -6.68 14.81 3.09
N ILE A 264 -5.73 13.99 2.64
CA ILE A 264 -4.64 14.44 1.77
C ILE A 264 -4.94 14.14 0.29
N ALA A 265 -5.54 12.99 -0.01
CA ALA A 265 -5.81 12.61 -1.41
C ALA A 265 -7.00 13.38 -1.97
N ASN A 266 -6.98 13.62 -3.27
CA ASN A 266 -8.12 14.21 -3.96
C ASN A 266 -9.36 13.31 -3.88
N ASP A 267 -9.13 11.99 -3.94
CA ASP A 267 -10.21 11.02 -3.81
C ASP A 267 -9.65 9.71 -3.27
N LEU A 268 -10.55 8.81 -2.88
CA LEU A 268 -10.21 7.51 -2.32
C LEU A 268 -11.20 6.50 -2.87
N TRP A 269 -10.70 5.57 -3.69
CA TRP A 269 -11.55 4.62 -4.44
C TRP A 269 -11.27 3.20 -4.01
N THR A 270 -12.26 2.32 -4.15
CA THR A 270 -12.03 0.88 -4.23
C THR A 270 -11.49 0.55 -5.62
N THR A 271 -10.93 -0.65 -5.77
CA THR A 271 -10.49 -1.14 -7.07
C THR A 271 -11.66 -1.19 -8.08
N GLU A 272 -12.83 -1.62 -7.63
CA GLU A 272 -14.03 -1.65 -8.48
C GLU A 272 -14.36 -0.25 -9.01
N GLU A 273 -14.36 0.74 -8.12
CA GLU A 273 -14.59 2.15 -8.50
C GLU A 273 -13.51 2.65 -9.45
N ALA A 274 -12.24 2.34 -9.15
CA ALA A 274 -11.11 2.75 -9.98
C ALA A 274 -11.23 2.17 -11.39
N VAL A 275 -11.48 0.87 -11.51
CA VAL A 275 -11.63 0.21 -12.82
C VAL A 275 -12.80 0.83 -13.58
N LYS A 276 -13.89 1.09 -12.95
CA LYS A 276 -14.99 1.83 -13.56
C LYS A 276 -14.56 3.22 -14.07
N UNK A 277 -13.88 3.89 -13.25
CA UNK A 277 -13.46 5.07 -13.52
C UNK A 277 -12.57 5.09 -14.60
N MET A 278 -11.63 4.25 -14.70
CA MET A 278 -10.57 4.13 -15.73
C MET A 278 -11.11 3.70 -17.10
N THR A 279 -12.05 2.79 -17.13
CA THR A 279 -12.54 2.18 -18.37
C THR A 279 -13.83 2.80 -18.90
N ALA A 280 -14.33 3.83 -18.28
CA ALA A 280 -15.54 4.51 -18.75
C ALA A 280 -15.28 5.11 -20.13
N LYS A 281 -16.20 4.88 -21.06
CA LYS A 281 -16.15 5.51 -22.38
C LYS A 281 -16.52 6.98 -22.25
N ALA A 282 -15.71 7.83 -22.84
CA ALA A 282 -15.95 9.27 -22.87
C ALA A 282 -17.24 9.60 -23.64
#